data_071b8050b258c254726a95d7a67e6f15
#
_entry.id   071b8050b258c254726a95d7a67e6f15
#
_cell.length_a   1.000
_cell.length_b   1.000
_cell.length_c   1.000
_cell.angle_alpha   90.00
_cell.angle_beta   90.00
_cell.angle_gamma   90.00
#
_symmetry.space_group_name_H-M   'P 1'
#
loop_
_entity.id
_entity.type
_entity.pdbx_description
1 polymer ?
#
loop_
_entity_poly.entity_id
_entity_poly.type
_entity_poly.pdbx_seq_one_letter_code
_entity_poly.pdbx_strand_id
1 'polypeptide(L)'
;MPLLMWGQDSTHVAVQQLESTASGPDTEQQNKFQRIKARIKQRIEDKLNEPYDTTRNEGYWWRAMKHGKVNFNDSSMGYPKFLKFCYKTYKWGDRTFNTYDTTYVKGTGKNWKIMFKSDNWIDSYIGTPFRDVDMVMNSNLVSNIGISLSFMAVSVGYSLNMSNLIHGSNVSNKIDFSFTCARFAADAYYWENSNTTHVSYTNKSIDNEKHEFKMSGISRKAMGVTAYYFFNHRRYTQAAVYSFSKYQKRSAGSWLAGISLQHFDVKFDVDKLDPESRVYIPTQEDAPRILYNDYCVLFGYGYNWVLGRKWVMNFTVTPYIGYRYNHYHKDDHLVSALSLNLRGRIGAVYNHKKFFLGLHGFADHHRYKSKNSRLINSTIDFMALVGFRF
;
A
#
# COMPACT_ATOMS: atom_id res chain seq x y z
N MET A 1 -14.86 20.29 -13.54
CA MET A 1 -15.02 19.81 -14.89
C MET A 1 -13.66 19.79 -15.57
N PRO A 2 -12.89 18.73 -15.50
CA PRO A 2 -11.77 18.49 -16.39
C PRO A 2 -11.68 16.99 -16.75
N LEU A 3 -12.57 16.54 -17.66
CA LEU A 3 -12.53 15.19 -18.23
C LEU A 3 -12.19 15.21 -19.74
N LEU A 4 -11.66 16.33 -20.22
CA LEU A 4 -11.77 16.71 -21.63
C LEU A 4 -10.46 16.85 -22.40
N MET A 5 -9.33 16.35 -21.91
CA MET A 5 -8.07 16.35 -22.68
C MET A 5 -7.50 14.95 -22.97
N TRP A 6 -8.36 13.96 -23.13
CA TRP A 6 -7.92 12.56 -23.30
C TRP A 6 -7.95 12.03 -24.75
N GLY A 7 -8.39 12.84 -25.71
CA GLY A 7 -8.57 12.35 -27.08
C GLY A 7 -7.35 12.43 -28.00
N GLN A 8 -6.40 13.31 -27.73
CA GLN A 8 -5.29 13.52 -28.68
C GLN A 8 -3.91 13.04 -28.17
N ASP A 9 -3.61 13.13 -26.88
CA ASP A 9 -2.28 12.79 -26.38
C ASP A 9 -2.07 11.28 -26.12
N SER A 10 -3.15 10.53 -25.85
CA SER A 10 -3.01 9.09 -25.52
C SER A 10 -2.68 8.22 -26.74
N THR A 11 -3.05 8.64 -27.95
CA THR A 11 -2.68 7.92 -29.18
C THR A 11 -1.24 8.16 -29.57
N HIS A 12 -0.71 9.36 -29.35
CA HIS A 12 0.69 9.68 -29.62
C HIS A 12 1.66 9.02 -28.63
N VAL A 13 1.31 8.96 -27.34
CA VAL A 13 2.15 8.34 -26.30
C VAL A 13 2.17 6.82 -26.44
N ALA A 14 1.04 6.18 -26.74
CA ALA A 14 0.98 4.73 -26.99
C ALA A 14 1.79 4.32 -28.24
N VAL A 15 1.85 5.19 -29.24
CA VAL A 15 2.63 4.96 -30.47
C VAL A 15 4.12 5.15 -30.23
N GLN A 16 4.54 6.14 -29.43
CA GLN A 16 5.96 6.36 -29.10
C GLN A 16 6.55 5.32 -28.14
N GLN A 17 5.76 4.81 -27.19
CA GLN A 17 6.24 3.75 -26.28
C GLN A 17 6.44 2.39 -26.98
N LEU A 18 5.73 2.13 -28.09
CA LEU A 18 5.93 0.94 -28.92
C LEU A 18 7.19 1.04 -29.80
N GLU A 19 7.71 2.24 -30.05
CA GLU A 19 8.93 2.44 -30.84
C GLU A 19 10.23 2.25 -30.04
N SER A 20 10.20 2.35 -28.71
CA SER A 20 11.41 2.29 -27.88
C SER A 20 11.81 0.88 -27.40
N THR A 21 11.01 -0.16 -27.69
CA THR A 21 11.25 -1.52 -27.19
C THR A 21 11.68 -2.53 -28.25
N ALA A 22 11.90 -2.13 -29.50
CA ALA A 22 12.28 -3.03 -30.57
C ALA A 22 13.71 -2.81 -31.07
N SER A 23 14.69 -3.32 -30.33
CA SER A 23 16.05 -3.52 -30.84
C SER A 23 16.41 -5.01 -30.74
N GLY A 24 16.16 -5.77 -31.84
CA GLY A 24 16.62 -7.13 -32.01
C GLY A 24 16.17 -7.69 -33.38
N PRO A 25 16.92 -8.60 -33.99
CA PRO A 25 16.90 -8.85 -35.41
C PRO A 25 15.80 -9.82 -35.83
N ASP A 26 14.74 -9.29 -36.45
CA ASP A 26 13.89 -10.07 -37.36
C ASP A 26 13.05 -9.13 -38.23
N THR A 27 13.52 -8.93 -39.44
CA THR A 27 12.87 -8.07 -40.45
C THR A 27 11.43 -8.52 -40.77
N GLU A 28 11.13 -9.78 -40.57
CA GLU A 28 9.78 -10.36 -40.84
C GLU A 28 8.79 -10.04 -39.67
N GLN A 29 9.25 -10.07 -38.45
CA GLN A 29 8.44 -9.67 -37.29
C GLN A 29 8.20 -8.15 -37.28
N GLN A 30 9.17 -7.33 -37.63
CA GLN A 30 8.99 -5.89 -37.79
C GLN A 30 7.96 -5.55 -38.88
N ASN A 31 7.99 -6.25 -40.03
CA ASN A 31 7.00 -6.06 -41.08
C ASN A 31 5.59 -6.48 -40.64
N LYS A 32 5.46 -7.55 -39.85
CA LYS A 32 4.19 -8.02 -39.33
C LYS A 32 3.62 -7.01 -38.28
N PHE A 33 4.48 -6.48 -37.46
CA PHE A 33 4.12 -5.46 -36.46
C PHE A 33 3.71 -4.12 -37.09
N GLN A 34 4.44 -3.67 -38.11
CA GLN A 34 4.09 -2.48 -38.88
C GLN A 34 2.74 -2.63 -39.60
N ARG A 35 2.46 -3.83 -40.18
CA ARG A 35 1.15 -4.13 -40.79
C ARG A 35 0.01 -4.13 -39.78
N ILE A 36 0.24 -4.65 -38.57
CA ILE A 36 -0.76 -4.61 -37.47
C ILE A 36 -1.01 -3.16 -37.01
N LYS A 37 0.06 -2.39 -36.84
CA LYS A 37 -0.01 -0.97 -36.46
C LYS A 37 -0.78 -0.16 -37.53
N ALA A 38 -0.47 -0.36 -38.80
CA ALA A 38 -1.18 0.29 -39.92
C ALA A 38 -2.66 -0.09 -39.96
N ARG A 39 -3.01 -1.37 -39.76
CA ARG A 39 -4.41 -1.82 -39.70
C ARG A 39 -5.17 -1.26 -38.52
N ILE A 40 -4.53 -1.18 -37.35
CA ILE A 40 -5.14 -0.58 -36.14
C ILE A 40 -5.37 0.93 -36.38
N LYS A 41 -4.37 1.63 -36.91
CA LYS A 41 -4.46 3.05 -37.25
C LYS A 41 -5.59 3.31 -38.25
N GLN A 42 -5.63 2.54 -39.32
CA GLN A 42 -6.66 2.66 -40.36
C GLN A 42 -8.06 2.35 -39.81
N ARG A 43 -8.23 1.29 -38.99
CA ARG A 43 -9.52 1.02 -38.31
C ARG A 43 -9.97 2.14 -37.37
N ILE A 44 -9.02 2.77 -36.69
CA ILE A 44 -9.31 3.91 -35.83
C ILE A 44 -9.73 5.13 -36.69
N GLU A 45 -9.00 5.41 -37.78
CA GLU A 45 -9.32 6.49 -38.70
C GLU A 45 -10.66 6.26 -39.44
N ASP A 46 -10.93 5.04 -39.90
CA ASP A 46 -12.20 4.67 -40.51
C ASP A 46 -13.37 4.86 -39.55
N LYS A 47 -13.25 4.42 -38.27
CA LYS A 47 -14.25 4.65 -37.24
C LYS A 47 -14.39 6.13 -36.85
N LEU A 48 -13.31 6.88 -36.91
CA LEU A 48 -13.30 8.31 -36.63
C LEU A 48 -13.95 9.13 -37.74
N ASN A 49 -13.88 8.65 -38.99
CA ASN A 49 -14.41 9.30 -40.20
C ASN A 49 -15.72 8.68 -40.70
N GLU A 50 -16.26 7.66 -39.99
CA GLU A 50 -17.53 7.02 -40.34
C GLU A 50 -18.64 8.09 -40.44
N PRO A 51 -19.37 8.20 -41.56
CA PRO A 51 -20.40 9.17 -41.74
C PRO A 51 -21.52 8.96 -40.70
N TYR A 52 -22.07 10.06 -40.22
CA TYR A 52 -23.10 10.06 -39.19
C TYR A 52 -24.38 9.39 -39.71
N ASP A 53 -24.73 8.26 -39.19
CA ASP A 53 -26.02 7.62 -39.38
C ASP A 53 -27.04 8.24 -38.41
N THR A 54 -27.91 9.10 -38.96
CA THR A 54 -28.99 9.79 -38.21
C THR A 54 -30.06 8.81 -37.73
N THR A 55 -30.08 7.58 -38.24
CA THR A 55 -31.08 6.55 -37.88
C THR A 55 -30.65 5.69 -36.69
N ARG A 56 -29.38 5.72 -36.32
CA ARG A 56 -28.83 5.00 -35.16
C ARG A 56 -28.41 5.96 -34.06
N ASN A 57 -29.16 5.98 -32.96
CA ASN A 57 -28.82 6.72 -31.75
C ASN A 57 -27.48 6.34 -31.11
N GLU A 58 -26.90 5.20 -31.47
CA GLU A 58 -25.64 4.68 -30.91
C GLU A 58 -24.40 5.49 -31.34
N GLY A 59 -24.42 6.14 -32.51
CA GLY A 59 -23.30 6.95 -32.99
C GLY A 59 -23.19 8.34 -32.37
N TYR A 60 -24.28 8.87 -31.80
CA TYR A 60 -24.29 10.22 -31.30
C TYR A 60 -23.50 10.44 -30.01
N TRP A 61 -23.63 9.52 -29.07
CA TRP A 61 -22.89 9.58 -27.82
C TRP A 61 -21.37 9.42 -28.03
N TRP A 62 -20.95 8.60 -29.00
CA TRP A 62 -19.54 8.39 -29.32
C TRP A 62 -18.89 9.67 -29.85
N ARG A 63 -19.59 10.42 -30.74
CA ARG A 63 -19.15 11.74 -31.19
C ARG A 63 -19.08 12.76 -30.07
N ALA A 64 -20.07 12.78 -29.18
CA ALA A 64 -20.06 13.63 -28.03
C ALA A 64 -18.87 13.35 -27.11
N MET A 65 -18.50 12.08 -26.92
CA MET A 65 -17.30 11.70 -26.20
C MET A 65 -16.01 12.18 -26.90
N LYS A 66 -15.92 11.98 -28.20
CA LYS A 66 -14.77 12.43 -29.01
C LYS A 66 -14.54 13.93 -28.94
N HIS A 67 -15.59 14.72 -28.97
CA HIS A 67 -15.55 16.19 -28.91
C HIS A 67 -15.62 16.73 -27.50
N GLY A 68 -15.58 15.86 -26.49
CA GLY A 68 -15.63 16.26 -25.10
C GLY A 68 -16.92 16.89 -24.62
N LYS A 69 -18.00 16.79 -25.37
CA LYS A 69 -19.32 17.34 -25.06
C LYS A 69 -20.27 16.29 -24.50
N VAL A 70 -19.79 15.54 -23.48
CA VAL A 70 -20.58 14.47 -22.87
C VAL A 70 -21.59 15.05 -21.90
N ASN A 71 -22.87 14.87 -22.18
CA ASN A 71 -23.96 15.19 -21.27
C ASN A 71 -24.83 13.97 -21.02
N PHE A 72 -24.56 13.24 -19.95
CA PHE A 72 -25.30 12.02 -19.59
C PHE A 72 -26.75 12.28 -19.14
N ASN A 73 -27.14 13.53 -18.91
CA ASN A 73 -28.53 13.92 -18.61
C ASN A 73 -29.38 14.09 -19.87
N ASP A 74 -28.74 14.12 -21.03
CA ASP A 74 -29.43 14.23 -22.30
C ASP A 74 -29.90 12.86 -22.76
N SER A 75 -31.22 12.63 -22.73
CA SER A 75 -31.84 11.36 -23.12
C SER A 75 -31.77 11.12 -24.62
N SER A 76 -31.59 12.15 -25.45
CA SER A 76 -31.52 12.09 -26.92
C SER A 76 -30.21 11.45 -27.39
N MET A 77 -29.16 11.40 -26.53
CA MET A 77 -27.84 10.92 -26.89
C MET A 77 -27.71 9.39 -26.94
N GLY A 78 -28.73 8.63 -26.56
CA GLY A 78 -28.72 7.16 -26.72
C GLY A 78 -27.57 6.41 -26.05
N TYR A 79 -27.03 6.89 -24.91
CA TYR A 79 -25.92 6.23 -24.21
C TYR A 79 -26.21 4.79 -23.84
N PRO A 80 -25.27 3.84 -24.05
CA PRO A 80 -25.39 2.46 -23.58
C PRO A 80 -25.70 2.40 -22.08
N LYS A 81 -26.53 1.44 -21.69
CA LYS A 81 -26.96 1.24 -20.27
C LYS A 81 -25.74 1.13 -19.33
N PHE A 82 -24.69 0.45 -19.78
CA PHE A 82 -23.44 0.30 -19.03
C PHE A 82 -22.76 1.65 -18.75
N LEU A 83 -22.64 2.54 -19.73
CA LEU A 83 -22.03 3.86 -19.54
C LEU A 83 -22.87 4.74 -18.61
N LYS A 84 -24.20 4.68 -18.71
CA LYS A 84 -25.11 5.37 -17.77
C LYS A 84 -24.94 4.82 -16.34
N PHE A 85 -24.79 3.53 -16.17
CA PHE A 85 -24.53 2.90 -14.88
C PHE A 85 -23.18 3.36 -14.33
N CYS A 86 -22.09 3.29 -15.09
CA CYS A 86 -20.76 3.76 -14.69
C CYS A 86 -20.76 5.23 -14.27
N TYR A 87 -21.44 6.09 -15.03
CA TYR A 87 -21.56 7.50 -14.69
C TYR A 87 -22.37 7.75 -13.42
N LYS A 88 -23.49 7.04 -13.26
CA LYS A 88 -24.34 7.13 -12.06
C LYS A 88 -23.56 6.67 -10.82
N THR A 89 -22.82 5.57 -10.94
CA THR A 89 -21.96 5.04 -9.87
C THR A 89 -20.82 6.00 -9.55
N TYR A 90 -20.19 6.60 -10.58
CA TYR A 90 -19.17 7.61 -10.40
C TYR A 90 -19.71 8.86 -9.68
N LYS A 91 -20.85 9.40 -10.13
CA LYS A 91 -21.49 10.56 -9.46
C LYS A 91 -21.90 10.26 -8.02
N TRP A 92 -22.46 9.08 -7.80
CA TRP A 92 -22.80 8.63 -6.45
C TRP A 92 -21.54 8.54 -5.58
N GLY A 93 -20.49 7.90 -6.09
CA GLY A 93 -19.20 7.77 -5.40
C GLY A 93 -18.56 9.14 -5.13
N ASP A 94 -18.52 10.03 -6.13
CA ASP A 94 -17.94 11.35 -5.96
C ASP A 94 -18.73 12.17 -4.92
N ARG A 95 -20.06 12.17 -4.99
CA ARG A 95 -20.93 12.86 -4.03
C ARG A 95 -20.78 12.26 -2.61
N THR A 96 -20.66 10.94 -2.50
CA THR A 96 -20.62 10.25 -1.20
C THR A 96 -19.23 10.31 -0.57
N PHE A 97 -18.17 10.16 -1.38
CA PHE A 97 -16.80 9.95 -0.89
C PHE A 97 -15.88 11.17 -1.03
N ASN A 98 -16.23 12.17 -1.83
CA ASN A 98 -15.40 13.35 -2.09
C ASN A 98 -16.00 14.68 -1.61
N THR A 99 -16.92 14.64 -0.66
CA THR A 99 -17.50 15.88 -0.08
C THR A 99 -16.51 16.50 0.90
N TYR A 100 -15.94 17.64 0.58
CA TYR A 100 -15.02 18.40 1.44
C TYR A 100 -15.26 19.91 1.35
N ASP A 101 -14.83 20.64 2.39
CA ASP A 101 -14.82 22.09 2.44
C ASP A 101 -13.64 22.62 1.62
N THR A 102 -13.93 23.34 0.55
CA THR A 102 -12.94 23.88 -0.38
C THR A 102 -12.03 24.93 0.24
N THR A 103 -12.38 25.49 1.41
CA THR A 103 -11.52 26.38 2.17
C THR A 103 -10.40 25.62 2.87
N TYR A 104 -10.60 24.33 3.21
CA TYR A 104 -9.64 23.45 3.88
C TYR A 104 -8.93 22.48 2.92
N VAL A 105 -9.64 21.94 1.93
CA VAL A 105 -9.13 20.90 1.05
C VAL A 105 -9.36 21.26 -0.41
N LYS A 106 -8.38 20.97 -1.27
CA LYS A 106 -8.47 21.16 -2.72
C LYS A 106 -7.98 19.90 -3.44
N GLY A 107 -8.67 19.49 -4.49
CA GLY A 107 -8.20 18.45 -5.41
C GLY A 107 -6.96 18.90 -6.19
N THR A 108 -6.08 17.98 -6.53
CA THR A 108 -4.91 18.27 -7.38
C THR A 108 -5.28 18.53 -8.84
N GLY A 109 -6.49 18.11 -9.26
CA GLY A 109 -6.94 18.16 -10.66
C GLY A 109 -6.25 17.15 -11.57
N LYS A 110 -5.45 16.23 -11.00
CA LYS A 110 -4.73 15.19 -11.72
C LYS A 110 -5.17 13.83 -11.21
N ASN A 111 -5.47 12.91 -12.14
CA ASN A 111 -6.00 11.60 -11.80
C ASN A 111 -4.94 10.53 -11.70
N TRP A 112 -3.90 10.64 -12.50
CA TRP A 112 -2.80 9.67 -12.53
C TRP A 112 -1.59 10.17 -11.75
N LYS A 113 -0.93 9.24 -11.07
CA LYS A 113 0.33 9.48 -10.36
C LYS A 113 1.23 8.27 -10.50
N ILE A 114 2.50 8.53 -10.72
CA ILE A 114 3.57 7.54 -10.61
C ILE A 114 4.48 7.97 -9.47
N MET A 115 4.90 7.01 -8.66
CA MET A 115 5.75 7.25 -7.50
C MET A 115 6.89 6.24 -7.47
N PHE A 116 8.10 6.72 -7.23
CA PHE A 116 9.26 5.92 -6.88
C PHE A 116 9.46 6.05 -5.38
N LYS A 117 9.64 4.93 -4.71
CA LYS A 117 9.74 4.88 -3.25
C LYS A 117 10.93 4.04 -2.80
N SER A 118 11.52 4.45 -1.69
CA SER A 118 12.47 3.66 -0.92
C SER A 118 11.86 3.40 0.43
N ASP A 119 11.57 2.13 0.72
CA ASP A 119 11.01 1.66 1.99
C ASP A 119 12.13 1.02 2.80
N ASN A 120 12.36 1.50 4.03
CA ASN A 120 13.40 1.00 4.91
C ASN A 120 12.78 0.67 6.26
N TRP A 121 12.93 -0.56 6.75
CA TRP A 121 12.36 -0.95 8.04
C TRP A 121 13.27 -1.86 8.86
N ILE A 122 13.00 -1.87 10.15
CA ILE A 122 13.61 -2.76 11.15
C ILE A 122 12.48 -3.40 11.94
N ASP A 123 12.58 -4.71 12.14
CA ASP A 123 11.73 -5.47 13.04
C ASP A 123 12.47 -5.76 14.34
N SER A 124 11.82 -5.50 15.46
CA SER A 124 12.30 -5.83 16.79
C SER A 124 11.31 -6.73 17.51
N TYR A 125 11.79 -7.77 18.15
CA TYR A 125 11.01 -8.68 18.99
C TYR A 125 11.63 -8.69 20.36
N ILE A 126 10.85 -8.41 21.39
CA ILE A 126 11.32 -8.38 22.79
C ILE A 126 10.35 -9.19 23.62
N GLY A 127 10.86 -10.12 24.42
CA GLY A 127 10.02 -10.85 25.35
C GLY A 127 10.61 -12.16 25.84
N THR A 128 9.73 -12.99 26.37
CA THR A 128 10.00 -14.33 26.88
C THR A 128 9.30 -15.36 25.96
N PRO A 129 9.89 -15.73 24.82
CA PRO A 129 9.27 -16.70 23.90
C PRO A 129 9.18 -18.11 24.50
N PHE A 130 10.06 -18.43 25.44
CA PHE A 130 10.08 -19.67 26.20
C PHE A 130 10.10 -19.37 27.70
N ARG A 131 9.68 -20.34 28.50
CA ARG A 131 9.76 -20.20 29.97
C ARG A 131 11.21 -19.95 30.40
N ASP A 132 11.41 -18.96 31.23
CA ASP A 132 12.72 -18.57 31.80
C ASP A 132 13.79 -18.07 30.80
N VAL A 133 13.39 -17.80 29.55
CA VAL A 133 14.28 -17.24 28.52
C VAL A 133 13.82 -15.83 28.12
N ASP A 134 14.57 -14.81 28.50
CA ASP A 134 14.39 -13.47 27.99
C ASP A 134 15.14 -13.32 26.66
N MET A 135 14.47 -12.81 25.64
CA MET A 135 15.01 -12.70 24.29
C MET A 135 14.73 -11.33 23.68
N VAL A 136 15.75 -10.78 23.03
CA VAL A 136 15.67 -9.60 22.19
C VAL A 136 16.19 -9.96 20.79
N MET A 137 15.37 -9.75 19.78
CA MET A 137 15.73 -10.00 18.39
C MET A 137 15.55 -8.76 17.58
N ASN A 138 16.59 -8.30 16.91
CA ASN A 138 16.55 -7.15 16.01
C ASN A 138 16.97 -7.57 14.60
N SER A 139 16.10 -7.34 13.63
CA SER A 139 16.45 -7.60 12.23
C SER A 139 17.52 -6.61 11.74
N ASN A 140 18.28 -7.00 10.74
CA ASN A 140 19.02 -6.02 9.97
C ASN A 140 18.07 -5.04 9.28
N LEU A 141 18.58 -3.86 8.96
CA LEU A 141 17.82 -2.90 8.16
C LEU A 141 17.48 -3.51 6.80
N VAL A 142 16.20 -3.59 6.50
CA VAL A 142 15.69 -4.02 5.19
C VAL A 142 15.44 -2.79 4.35
N SER A 143 16.09 -2.70 3.19
CA SER A 143 15.93 -1.58 2.25
C SER A 143 15.33 -2.07 0.95
N ASN A 144 14.14 -1.58 0.62
CA ASN A 144 13.43 -1.88 -0.62
C ASN A 144 13.34 -0.66 -1.52
N ILE A 145 13.39 -0.90 -2.81
CA ILE A 145 13.05 0.09 -3.83
C ILE A 145 11.75 -0.35 -4.50
N GLY A 146 10.84 0.58 -4.71
CA GLY A 146 9.54 0.28 -5.29
C GLY A 146 9.02 1.35 -6.22
N ILE A 147 8.02 0.93 -6.98
CA ILE A 147 7.23 1.79 -7.84
C ILE A 147 5.76 1.67 -7.45
N SER A 148 5.03 2.76 -7.53
CA SER A 148 3.60 2.75 -7.28
C SER A 148 2.88 3.56 -8.34
N LEU A 149 1.78 3.01 -8.85
CA LEU A 149 0.88 3.66 -9.79
C LEU A 149 -0.43 3.94 -9.10
N SER A 150 -0.94 5.14 -9.28
CA SER A 150 -2.21 5.53 -8.70
C SER A 150 -3.12 6.14 -9.73
N PHE A 151 -4.40 5.78 -9.65
CA PHE A 151 -5.48 6.39 -10.40
C PHE A 151 -6.56 6.88 -9.44
N MET A 152 -6.83 8.19 -9.45
CA MET A 152 -7.77 8.85 -8.53
C MET A 152 -7.46 8.51 -7.04
N ALA A 153 -8.34 7.70 -6.42
CA ALA A 153 -8.28 7.30 -5.01
C ALA A 153 -7.54 5.96 -4.79
N VAL A 154 -7.29 5.21 -5.85
CA VAL A 154 -6.69 3.87 -5.82
C VAL A 154 -5.20 3.96 -6.11
N SER A 155 -4.39 3.23 -5.37
CA SER A 155 -2.95 3.09 -5.59
C SER A 155 -2.53 1.64 -5.43
N VAL A 156 -1.66 1.19 -6.32
CA VAL A 156 -1.02 -0.13 -6.26
C VAL A 156 0.48 0.08 -6.30
N GLY A 157 1.18 -0.54 -5.38
CA GLY A 157 2.63 -0.47 -5.26
C GLY A 157 3.26 -1.84 -5.21
N TYR A 158 4.48 -1.90 -5.74
CA TYR A 158 5.34 -3.07 -5.64
C TYR A 158 6.75 -2.64 -5.27
N SER A 159 7.36 -3.32 -4.32
CA SER A 159 8.71 -3.04 -3.84
C SER A 159 9.52 -4.32 -3.72
N LEU A 160 10.79 -4.23 -4.10
CA LEU A 160 11.78 -5.31 -4.08
C LEU A 160 12.95 -4.93 -3.17
N ASN A 161 13.55 -5.91 -2.51
CA ASN A 161 14.73 -5.70 -1.71
C ASN A 161 15.94 -5.39 -2.59
N MET A 162 16.66 -4.35 -2.21
CA MET A 162 17.83 -3.87 -2.94
C MET A 162 19.00 -4.87 -2.86
N SER A 163 19.15 -5.59 -1.74
CA SER A 163 20.17 -6.63 -1.57
C SER A 163 19.95 -7.82 -2.49
N ASN A 164 18.71 -8.15 -2.83
CA ASN A 164 18.38 -9.22 -3.78
C ASN A 164 18.80 -8.90 -5.21
N LEU A 165 18.72 -7.62 -5.59
CA LEU A 165 19.14 -7.17 -6.90
C LEU A 165 20.67 -7.28 -7.09
N ILE A 166 21.43 -7.26 -5.99
CA ILE A 166 22.89 -7.24 -6.02
C ILE A 166 23.50 -8.61 -5.69
N HIS A 167 22.94 -9.35 -4.73
CA HIS A 167 23.56 -10.56 -4.16
C HIS A 167 22.68 -11.82 -4.19
N GLY A 168 21.42 -11.76 -4.56
CA GLY A 168 20.53 -12.92 -4.75
C GLY A 168 20.14 -13.71 -3.48
N SER A 169 20.44 -13.24 -2.29
CA SER A 169 20.43 -14.08 -1.08
C SER A 169 19.24 -13.92 -0.13
N ASN A 170 18.47 -12.84 -0.18
CA ASN A 170 17.35 -12.61 0.73
C ASN A 170 16.09 -12.17 -0.01
N VAL A 171 15.03 -12.97 0.09
CA VAL A 171 13.74 -12.63 -0.54
C VAL A 171 13.01 -11.63 0.33
N SER A 172 12.77 -10.43 -0.20
CA SER A 172 11.81 -9.50 0.39
C SER A 172 10.97 -8.85 -0.71
N ASN A 173 9.70 -9.17 -0.71
CA ASN A 173 8.71 -8.65 -1.64
C ASN A 173 7.61 -7.97 -0.85
N LYS A 174 7.19 -6.78 -1.30
CA LYS A 174 6.06 -6.06 -0.70
C LYS A 174 5.11 -5.60 -1.80
N ILE A 175 3.86 -5.98 -1.68
CA ILE A 175 2.77 -5.49 -2.51
C ILE A 175 1.86 -4.67 -1.61
N ASP A 176 1.55 -3.48 -2.01
CA ASP A 176 0.63 -2.60 -1.30
C ASP A 176 -0.49 -2.11 -2.22
N PHE A 177 -1.68 -2.12 -1.68
CA PHE A 177 -2.87 -1.53 -2.29
C PHE A 177 -3.44 -0.51 -1.32
N SER A 178 -3.76 0.67 -1.80
CA SER A 178 -4.44 1.67 -0.99
C SER A 178 -5.59 2.32 -1.74
N PHE A 179 -6.67 2.56 -1.00
CA PHE A 179 -7.80 3.36 -1.44
C PHE A 179 -8.00 4.50 -0.45
N THR A 180 -8.01 5.73 -0.92
CA THR A 180 -8.19 6.90 -0.04
C THR A 180 -9.13 7.91 -0.67
N CYS A 181 -10.29 8.10 -0.06
CA CYS A 181 -11.23 9.17 -0.40
C CYS A 181 -11.38 10.16 0.76
N ALA A 182 -12.36 11.06 0.69
CA ALA A 182 -12.57 12.04 1.76
C ALA A 182 -12.97 11.37 3.07
N ARG A 183 -13.92 10.44 3.03
CA ARG A 183 -14.53 9.83 4.21
C ARG A 183 -13.84 8.56 4.69
N PHE A 184 -13.27 7.79 3.75
CA PHE A 184 -12.74 6.45 4.01
C PHE A 184 -11.33 6.34 3.47
N ALA A 185 -10.54 5.53 4.13
CA ALA A 185 -9.32 4.98 3.58
C ALA A 185 -9.29 3.47 3.86
N ALA A 186 -8.68 2.72 2.96
CA ALA A 186 -8.43 1.31 3.12
C ALA A 186 -7.02 1.01 2.59
N ASP A 187 -6.25 0.30 3.39
CA ASP A 187 -4.91 -0.15 3.05
C ASP A 187 -4.90 -1.68 3.11
N ALA A 188 -4.41 -2.32 2.07
CA ALA A 188 -4.15 -3.76 2.05
C ALA A 188 -2.69 -3.98 1.68
N TYR A 189 -2.05 -4.94 2.33
CA TYR A 189 -0.65 -5.26 2.08
C TYR A 189 -0.40 -6.76 2.15
N TYR A 190 0.58 -7.18 1.37
CA TYR A 190 1.25 -8.47 1.51
C TYR A 190 2.74 -8.22 1.48
N TRP A 191 3.47 -8.79 2.42
CA TRP A 191 4.91 -8.76 2.42
C TRP A 191 5.48 -10.08 2.92
N GLU A 192 6.58 -10.44 2.31
CA GLU A 192 7.38 -11.59 2.67
C GLU A 192 8.82 -11.12 2.81
N ASN A 193 9.43 -11.48 3.92
CA ASN A 193 10.81 -11.10 4.22
C ASN A 193 11.54 -12.29 4.86
N SER A 194 12.76 -12.55 4.41
CA SER A 194 13.71 -13.42 5.06
C SER A 194 14.97 -12.64 5.30
N ASN A 195 15.34 -12.43 6.56
CA ASN A 195 16.46 -11.58 6.91
C ASN A 195 17.28 -12.14 8.05
N THR A 196 18.56 -11.76 8.11
CA THR A 196 19.41 -12.03 9.26
C THR A 196 18.99 -11.18 10.44
N THR A 197 18.86 -11.79 11.58
CA THR A 197 18.42 -11.18 12.83
C THR A 197 19.48 -11.39 13.90
N HIS A 198 19.81 -10.33 14.61
CA HIS A 198 20.66 -10.37 15.78
C HIS A 198 19.82 -10.77 16.98
N VAL A 199 20.18 -11.88 17.60
CA VAL A 199 19.48 -12.44 18.77
C VAL A 199 20.36 -12.27 19.98
N SER A 200 19.79 -11.68 21.01
CA SER A 200 20.37 -11.62 22.35
C SER A 200 19.42 -12.31 23.29
N TYR A 201 19.86 -13.28 24.05
CA TYR A 201 19.02 -14.00 25.01
C TYR A 201 19.74 -14.23 26.33
N THR A 202 18.95 -14.42 27.38
CA THR A 202 19.39 -14.80 28.71
C THR A 202 18.54 -15.96 29.21
N ASN A 203 19.14 -17.08 29.50
CA ASN A 203 18.44 -18.22 30.05
C ASN A 203 18.67 -18.28 31.59
N LYS A 204 17.64 -17.90 32.33
CA LYS A 204 17.69 -17.83 33.80
C LYS A 204 17.82 -19.17 34.50
N SER A 205 17.47 -20.26 33.78
CA SER A 205 17.53 -21.64 34.34
C SER A 205 18.87 -22.33 34.12
N ILE A 206 19.70 -21.82 33.19
CA ILE A 206 21.00 -22.43 32.86
C ILE A 206 22.14 -21.65 33.54
N ASP A 207 22.41 -20.46 33.09
CA ASP A 207 23.59 -19.69 33.51
C ASP A 207 23.26 -18.23 33.90
N ASN A 208 22.09 -17.75 33.52
CA ASN A 208 21.65 -16.36 33.68
C ASN A 208 22.64 -15.36 33.02
N GLU A 209 23.40 -15.80 32.05
CA GLU A 209 24.31 -14.95 31.28
C GLU A 209 23.65 -14.49 29.95
N LYS A 210 24.15 -13.40 29.41
CA LYS A 210 23.70 -12.85 28.15
C LYS A 210 24.51 -13.45 27.02
N HIS A 211 23.82 -14.14 26.11
CA HIS A 211 24.40 -14.71 24.90
C HIS A 211 23.93 -13.97 23.66
N GLU A 212 24.80 -13.78 22.68
CA GLU A 212 24.50 -13.08 21.44
C GLU A 212 24.92 -13.90 20.23
N PHE A 213 24.02 -14.04 19.27
CA PHE A 213 24.31 -14.71 18.01
C PHE A 213 23.51 -14.12 16.85
N LYS A 214 23.90 -14.48 15.62
CA LYS A 214 23.19 -14.09 14.40
C LYS A 214 22.37 -15.26 13.88
N MET A 215 21.09 -15.03 13.65
CA MET A 215 20.18 -16.01 13.09
C MET A 215 19.76 -15.59 11.67
N SER A 216 20.12 -16.39 10.66
CA SER A 216 19.78 -16.12 9.25
C SER A 216 18.48 -16.78 8.79
N GLY A 217 17.85 -17.56 9.64
CA GLY A 217 16.69 -18.41 9.31
C GLY A 217 15.33 -17.84 9.71
N ILE A 218 15.20 -16.53 9.96
CA ILE A 218 13.89 -15.96 10.29
C ILE A 218 13.17 -15.54 9.01
N SER A 219 12.07 -16.24 8.71
CA SER A 219 11.17 -15.91 7.60
C SER A 219 9.88 -15.35 8.15
N ARG A 220 9.46 -14.21 7.63
CA ARG A 220 8.21 -13.53 8.01
C ARG A 220 7.32 -13.30 6.80
N LYS A 221 6.06 -13.73 6.92
CA LYS A 221 4.98 -13.40 6.00
C LYS A 221 3.92 -12.63 6.76
N ALA A 222 3.50 -11.50 6.21
CA ALA A 222 2.42 -10.73 6.79
C ALA A 222 1.49 -10.23 5.70
N MET A 223 0.20 -10.30 5.95
CA MET A 223 -0.82 -9.70 5.11
C MET A 223 -1.91 -9.10 5.98
N GLY A 224 -2.52 -8.04 5.48
CA GLY A 224 -3.56 -7.39 6.22
C GLY A 224 -4.39 -6.42 5.40
N VAL A 225 -5.56 -6.15 5.91
CA VAL A 225 -6.49 -5.13 5.40
C VAL A 225 -6.93 -4.27 6.57
N THR A 226 -6.81 -2.97 6.42
CA THR A 226 -7.29 -2.00 7.41
C THR A 226 -8.15 -0.96 6.72
N ALA A 227 -9.33 -0.70 7.26
CA ALA A 227 -10.24 0.31 6.74
C ALA A 227 -10.61 1.32 7.84
N TYR A 228 -10.65 2.61 7.47
CA TYR A 228 -10.92 3.71 8.41
C TYR A 228 -12.01 4.62 7.89
N TYR A 229 -12.79 5.19 8.80
CA TYR A 229 -13.70 6.30 8.59
C TYR A 229 -13.16 7.55 9.28
N PHE A 230 -13.22 8.71 8.60
CA PHE A 230 -12.79 10.01 9.14
C PHE A 230 -14.02 10.84 9.52
N PHE A 231 -14.16 11.17 10.80
CA PHE A 231 -15.31 11.92 11.30
C PHE A 231 -15.33 13.37 10.80
N ASN A 232 -14.15 14.01 10.72
CA ASN A 232 -14.02 15.37 10.19
C ASN A 232 -13.58 15.40 8.71
N HIS A 233 -14.12 14.50 7.91
CA HIS A 233 -13.76 14.32 6.49
C HIS A 233 -13.93 15.58 5.62
N ARG A 234 -14.74 16.55 6.06
CA ARG A 234 -14.93 17.81 5.31
C ARG A 234 -13.70 18.72 5.40
N ARG A 235 -13.00 18.74 6.53
CA ARG A 235 -11.87 19.64 6.78
C ARG A 235 -10.52 18.95 6.80
N TYR A 236 -10.48 17.69 7.17
CA TYR A 236 -9.28 16.84 7.20
C TYR A 236 -9.25 15.90 6.00
N THR A 237 -8.08 15.73 5.39
CA THR A 237 -7.90 14.70 4.35
C THR A 237 -6.57 13.99 4.50
N GLN A 238 -6.62 12.69 4.74
CA GLN A 238 -5.44 11.82 4.75
C GLN A 238 -4.81 11.73 3.34
N ALA A 239 -5.62 11.92 2.29
CA ALA A 239 -5.17 11.89 0.91
C ALA A 239 -4.16 12.99 0.54
N ALA A 240 -4.01 14.03 1.36
CA ALA A 240 -3.00 15.07 1.13
C ALA A 240 -1.58 14.55 1.39
N VAL A 241 -1.42 13.57 2.29
CA VAL A 241 -0.12 13.05 2.72
C VAL A 241 0.15 11.67 2.17
N TYR A 242 -0.84 10.75 2.19
CA TYR A 242 -0.58 9.33 1.87
C TYR A 242 -1.02 8.92 0.45
N SER A 243 -1.94 9.63 -0.20
CA SER A 243 -2.28 9.35 -1.60
C SER A 243 -1.96 10.48 -2.57
N PHE A 244 -1.52 11.64 -2.08
CA PHE A 244 -1.09 12.81 -2.88
C PHE A 244 -2.12 13.30 -3.91
N SER A 245 -3.40 12.94 -3.71
CA SER A 245 -4.51 13.30 -4.62
C SER A 245 -5.22 14.60 -4.24
N LYS A 246 -4.96 15.12 -3.04
CA LYS A 246 -5.54 16.33 -2.49
C LYS A 246 -4.45 17.24 -1.92
N TYR A 247 -4.80 18.51 -1.74
CA TYR A 247 -4.02 19.50 -0.99
C TYR A 247 -4.78 19.85 0.28
N GLN A 248 -4.11 19.80 1.43
CA GLN A 248 -4.61 20.41 2.66
C GLN A 248 -4.22 21.90 2.65
N LYS A 249 -5.18 22.82 2.71
CA LYS A 249 -4.94 24.26 2.65
C LYS A 249 -4.83 24.93 4.03
N ARG A 250 -5.50 24.36 5.03
CA ARG A 250 -5.51 24.77 6.42
C ARG A 250 -5.33 23.56 7.30
N SER A 251 -4.63 23.75 8.41
CA SER A 251 -4.45 22.70 9.39
C SER A 251 -5.79 22.21 9.93
N ALA A 252 -5.93 20.90 10.05
CA ALA A 252 -7.14 20.28 10.59
C ALA A 252 -6.83 18.87 11.08
N GLY A 253 -7.60 18.41 12.05
CA GLY A 253 -7.55 17.05 12.56
C GLY A 253 -8.87 16.32 12.40
N SER A 254 -8.82 15.01 12.57
CA SER A 254 -9.99 14.14 12.55
C SER A 254 -9.80 12.98 13.51
N TRP A 255 -10.82 12.67 14.27
CA TRP A 255 -10.98 11.34 14.83
C TRP A 255 -11.19 10.35 13.69
N LEU A 256 -10.71 9.15 13.89
CA LEU A 256 -10.89 8.04 12.95
C LEU A 256 -11.28 6.78 13.70
N ALA A 257 -12.13 5.98 13.10
CA ALA A 257 -12.49 4.66 13.60
C ALA A 257 -12.51 3.66 12.44
N GLY A 258 -12.27 2.40 12.72
CA GLY A 258 -12.24 1.41 11.67
C GLY A 258 -12.01 0.00 12.17
N ILE A 259 -11.68 -0.87 11.21
CA ILE A 259 -11.41 -2.28 11.42
C ILE A 259 -10.08 -2.67 10.80
N SER A 260 -9.42 -3.66 11.39
CA SER A 260 -8.18 -4.23 10.87
C SER A 260 -8.22 -5.75 10.97
N LEU A 261 -7.90 -6.40 9.86
CA LEU A 261 -7.74 -7.85 9.75
C LEU A 261 -6.30 -8.10 9.35
N GLN A 262 -5.56 -8.86 10.14
CA GLN A 262 -4.15 -9.09 9.92
C GLN A 262 -3.81 -10.56 10.11
N HIS A 263 -2.91 -11.06 9.31
CA HIS A 263 -2.36 -12.40 9.39
C HIS A 263 -0.83 -12.31 9.45
N PHE A 264 -0.24 -12.97 10.44
CA PHE A 264 1.20 -13.04 10.63
C PHE A 264 1.66 -14.48 10.73
N ASP A 265 2.72 -14.79 10.00
CA ASP A 265 3.41 -16.08 10.02
C ASP A 265 4.92 -15.81 10.12
N VAL A 266 5.48 -16.04 11.29
CA VAL A 266 6.93 -15.91 11.56
C VAL A 266 7.48 -17.29 11.86
N LYS A 267 8.42 -17.75 11.05
CA LYS A 267 9.10 -19.04 11.19
C LYS A 267 10.56 -18.80 11.59
N PHE A 268 11.00 -19.55 12.56
CA PHE A 268 12.38 -19.56 13.05
C PHE A 268 13.03 -20.86 12.60
N ASP A 269 13.95 -20.80 11.66
CA ASP A 269 14.68 -21.96 11.17
C ASP A 269 15.89 -22.21 12.08
N VAL A 270 15.67 -23.05 13.08
CA VAL A 270 16.68 -23.41 14.09
C VAL A 270 17.84 -24.23 13.46
N ASP A 271 17.60 -24.89 12.32
CA ASP A 271 18.61 -25.65 11.62
C ASP A 271 19.71 -24.79 10.99
N LYS A 272 19.45 -23.52 10.79
CA LYS A 272 20.42 -22.53 10.31
C LYS A 272 21.24 -21.87 11.41
N LEU A 273 21.02 -22.25 12.67
CA LEU A 273 21.86 -21.82 13.77
C LEU A 273 23.20 -22.61 13.77
N ASP A 274 24.24 -21.90 14.20
CA ASP A 274 25.51 -22.59 14.48
C ASP A 274 25.36 -23.61 15.64
N PRO A 275 26.20 -24.66 15.67
CA PRO A 275 26.10 -25.71 16.67
C PRO A 275 26.22 -25.21 18.12
N GLU A 276 26.99 -24.16 18.36
CA GLU A 276 27.21 -23.60 19.72
C GLU A 276 25.94 -22.90 20.20
N SER A 277 25.28 -22.13 19.34
CA SER A 277 24.02 -21.41 19.66
C SER A 277 22.83 -22.37 19.83
N ARG A 278 22.84 -23.56 19.19
CA ARG A 278 21.75 -24.55 19.33
C ARG A 278 21.64 -25.13 20.75
N VAL A 279 22.72 -25.21 21.48
CA VAL A 279 22.72 -25.77 22.86
C VAL A 279 21.87 -24.96 23.82
N TYR A 280 21.73 -23.67 23.56
CA TYR A 280 21.04 -22.75 24.44
C TYR A 280 19.57 -22.54 24.09
N ILE A 281 19.12 -22.95 22.90
CA ILE A 281 17.72 -22.86 22.50
C ILE A 281 17.06 -24.22 22.79
N PRO A 282 15.98 -24.26 23.60
CA PRO A 282 15.26 -25.49 23.85
C PRO A 282 14.74 -26.05 22.50
N THR A 283 15.39 -27.14 22.05
CA THR A 283 14.92 -27.88 20.88
C THR A 283 13.68 -28.68 21.29
N GLN A 284 12.52 -28.08 21.18
CA GLN A 284 11.27 -28.84 21.07
C GLN A 284 11.12 -29.32 19.62
N GLU A 285 10.51 -30.48 19.44
CA GLU A 285 10.36 -31.20 18.16
C GLU A 285 9.81 -30.40 17.00
N ASP A 286 9.23 -29.20 17.25
CA ASP A 286 8.71 -28.27 16.23
C ASP A 286 9.51 -26.96 16.26
N ALA A 287 10.05 -26.57 15.12
CA ALA A 287 10.67 -25.26 14.94
C ALA A 287 9.71 -24.14 15.41
N PRO A 288 10.15 -23.22 16.27
CA PRO A 288 9.27 -22.20 16.81
C PRO A 288 8.64 -21.37 15.66
N ARG A 289 7.33 -21.33 15.67
CA ARG A 289 6.54 -20.57 14.68
C ARG A 289 5.51 -19.71 15.39
N ILE A 290 5.41 -18.46 15.00
CA ILE A 290 4.38 -17.54 15.48
C ILE A 290 3.38 -17.36 14.35
N LEU A 291 2.22 -17.98 14.47
CA LEU A 291 1.17 -17.94 13.46
C LEU A 291 -0.15 -17.47 14.09
N TYR A 292 -0.62 -16.29 13.71
CA TYR A 292 -1.87 -15.75 14.26
C TYR A 292 -2.64 -14.86 13.29
N ASN A 293 -3.93 -14.74 13.54
CA ASN A 293 -4.82 -13.77 12.93
C ASN A 293 -5.29 -12.76 13.98
N ASP A 294 -5.22 -11.48 13.66
CA ASP A 294 -5.76 -10.38 14.47
C ASP A 294 -7.02 -9.81 13.84
N TYR A 295 -8.09 -9.73 14.60
CA TYR A 295 -9.37 -9.13 14.26
C TYR A 295 -9.60 -7.95 15.18
N CYS A 296 -9.30 -6.74 14.74
CA CYS A 296 -9.28 -5.57 15.59
C CYS A 296 -10.27 -4.50 15.12
N VAL A 297 -10.81 -3.77 16.09
CA VAL A 297 -11.36 -2.45 15.89
C VAL A 297 -10.29 -1.42 16.26
N LEU A 298 -10.35 -0.28 15.62
CA LEU A 298 -9.41 0.80 15.85
C LEU A 298 -10.13 2.12 16.08
N PHE A 299 -9.56 2.95 16.93
CA PHE A 299 -10.02 4.30 17.15
C PHE A 299 -8.80 5.18 17.36
N GLY A 300 -8.70 6.28 16.63
CA GLY A 300 -7.50 7.10 16.69
C GLY A 300 -7.75 8.54 16.30
N TYR A 301 -6.67 9.31 16.24
CA TYR A 301 -6.69 10.71 15.85
C TYR A 301 -5.58 11.01 14.86
N GLY A 302 -5.91 11.72 13.79
CA GLY A 302 -4.96 12.23 12.82
C GLY A 302 -5.03 13.74 12.70
N TYR A 303 -3.89 14.39 12.55
CA TYR A 303 -3.78 15.84 12.39
C TYR A 303 -2.88 16.18 11.23
N ASN A 304 -3.37 17.04 10.31
CA ASN A 304 -2.61 17.64 9.24
C ASN A 304 -2.18 19.06 9.65
N TRP A 305 -0.88 19.26 9.75
CA TRP A 305 -0.28 20.56 10.01
C TRP A 305 0.24 21.16 8.70
N VAL A 306 -0.35 22.27 8.27
CA VAL A 306 0.03 22.98 7.06
C VAL A 306 1.07 24.04 7.42
N LEU A 307 2.31 23.80 6.98
CA LEU A 307 3.47 24.68 7.26
C LEU A 307 3.67 25.75 6.17
N GLY A 308 2.67 25.96 5.31
CA GLY A 308 2.72 26.93 4.23
C GLY A 308 2.07 26.38 2.94
N ARG A 309 2.26 27.08 1.83
CA ARG A 309 1.56 26.76 0.58
C ARG A 309 1.96 25.41 -0.04
N LYS A 310 3.13 24.86 0.31
CA LYS A 310 3.72 23.69 -0.33
C LYS A 310 3.95 22.52 0.62
N TRP A 311 3.97 22.75 1.93
CA TRP A 311 4.31 21.75 2.91
C TRP A 311 3.09 21.38 3.76
N VAL A 312 2.92 20.10 3.97
CA VAL A 312 1.98 19.54 4.92
C VAL A 312 2.65 18.39 5.67
N MET A 313 2.46 18.36 6.99
CA MET A 313 2.85 17.25 7.85
C MET A 313 1.58 16.58 8.40
N ASN A 314 1.65 15.28 8.60
CA ASN A 314 0.59 14.50 9.25
C ASN A 314 1.17 13.75 10.42
N PHE A 315 0.39 13.70 11.49
CA PHE A 315 0.60 12.85 12.66
C PHE A 315 -0.68 12.06 12.90
N THR A 316 -0.57 10.75 12.99
CA THR A 316 -1.72 9.88 13.27
C THR A 316 -1.32 8.84 14.30
N VAL A 317 -2.13 8.69 15.33
CA VAL A 317 -1.98 7.64 16.34
C VAL A 317 -3.26 6.82 16.38
N THR A 318 -3.11 5.52 16.33
CA THR A 318 -4.24 4.60 16.21
C THR A 318 -4.00 3.38 17.10
N PRO A 319 -4.56 3.34 18.31
CA PRO A 319 -4.67 2.11 19.08
C PRO A 319 -5.67 1.14 18.42
N TYR A 320 -5.36 -0.14 18.53
CA TYR A 320 -6.16 -1.26 18.08
C TYR A 320 -6.47 -2.16 19.26
N ILE A 321 -7.71 -2.58 19.36
CA ILE A 321 -8.16 -3.57 20.33
C ILE A 321 -8.98 -4.64 19.62
N GLY A 322 -8.75 -5.90 19.94
CA GLY A 322 -9.46 -6.96 19.27
C GLY A 322 -9.16 -8.35 19.79
N TYR A 323 -9.50 -9.30 18.96
CA TYR A 323 -9.34 -10.70 19.21
C TYR A 323 -8.23 -11.28 18.36
N ARG A 324 -7.30 -12.03 19.00
CA ARG A 324 -6.22 -12.76 18.35
C ARG A 324 -6.52 -14.25 18.38
N TYR A 325 -6.56 -14.86 17.20
CA TYR A 325 -6.65 -16.30 17.03
C TYR A 325 -5.27 -16.87 16.69
N ASN A 326 -4.73 -17.70 17.58
CA ASN A 326 -3.45 -18.39 17.40
C ASN A 326 -3.68 -19.77 16.77
N HIS A 327 -2.92 -20.08 15.71
CA HIS A 327 -3.05 -21.36 14.98
C HIS A 327 -2.13 -22.46 15.52
N TYR A 328 -1.22 -22.12 16.41
CA TYR A 328 -0.14 -23.01 16.83
C TYR A 328 -0.29 -23.36 18.30
N HIS A 329 -0.77 -24.56 18.55
CA HIS A 329 -0.59 -25.52 19.63
C HIS A 329 -1.74 -26.53 19.59
N LYS A 330 -1.38 -27.80 19.28
CA LYS A 330 -2.34 -28.91 19.24
C LYS A 330 -2.99 -29.22 20.60
N ASP A 331 -2.36 -28.77 21.69
CA ASP A 331 -2.78 -29.11 23.06
C ASP A 331 -3.20 -27.91 23.93
N ASP A 332 -3.05 -26.68 23.47
CA ASP A 332 -3.54 -25.51 24.17
C ASP A 332 -4.92 -25.11 23.61
N HIS A 333 -5.96 -25.50 24.31
CA HIS A 333 -7.31 -24.95 24.14
C HIS A 333 -7.21 -23.45 23.99
N LEU A 334 -7.52 -22.95 22.79
CA LEU A 334 -7.86 -21.56 22.45
C LEU A 334 -7.34 -20.54 23.45
N VAL A 335 -6.05 -20.24 23.42
CA VAL A 335 -5.57 -19.01 24.07
C VAL A 335 -5.99 -17.86 23.15
N SER A 336 -7.29 -17.60 23.17
CA SER A 336 -7.87 -16.38 22.64
C SER A 336 -7.30 -15.24 23.46
N ALA A 337 -6.34 -14.54 22.88
CA ALA A 337 -5.72 -13.42 23.55
C ALA A 337 -6.39 -12.13 23.10
N LEU A 338 -6.62 -11.25 24.06
CA LEU A 338 -6.89 -9.86 23.77
C LEU A 338 -5.72 -9.28 22.97
N SER A 339 -5.97 -8.83 21.75
CA SER A 339 -5.00 -8.13 20.91
C SER A 339 -5.02 -6.65 21.26
N LEU A 340 -3.87 -6.14 21.69
CA LEU A 340 -3.66 -4.72 21.96
C LEU A 340 -2.47 -4.27 21.13
N ASN A 341 -2.73 -3.46 20.13
CA ASN A 341 -1.71 -2.97 19.19
C ASN A 341 -1.76 -1.45 19.12
N LEU A 342 -0.66 -0.83 18.74
CA LEU A 342 -0.56 0.62 18.58
C LEU A 342 0.15 0.92 17.25
N ARG A 343 -0.48 1.75 16.42
CA ARG A 343 0.13 2.26 15.21
C ARG A 343 0.30 3.77 15.27
N GLY A 344 1.54 4.20 15.04
CA GLY A 344 1.91 5.59 14.82
C GLY A 344 2.22 5.82 13.33
N ARG A 345 1.78 6.94 12.78
CA ARG A 345 2.15 7.39 11.43
C ARG A 345 2.57 8.85 11.49
N ILE A 346 3.65 9.16 10.81
CA ILE A 346 4.10 10.52 10.57
C ILE A 346 4.35 10.67 9.07
N GLY A 347 4.02 11.81 8.51
CA GLY A 347 4.28 12.09 7.11
C GLY A 347 4.58 13.56 6.88
N ALA A 348 5.52 13.85 6.00
CA ALA A 348 5.83 15.18 5.53
C ALA A 348 5.81 15.19 4.01
N VAL A 349 5.08 16.12 3.40
CA VAL A 349 4.92 16.20 1.95
C VAL A 349 5.22 17.60 1.46
N TYR A 350 6.12 17.67 0.48
CA TYR A 350 6.36 18.85 -0.32
C TYR A 350 5.64 18.75 -1.66
N ASN A 351 4.79 19.72 -1.98
CA ASN A 351 4.01 19.76 -3.20
C ASN A 351 4.47 20.88 -4.13
N HIS A 352 4.85 20.53 -5.36
CA HIS A 352 5.18 21.50 -6.39
C HIS A 352 4.50 21.16 -7.72
N LYS A 353 3.32 21.74 -7.97
CA LYS A 353 2.56 21.54 -9.22
C LYS A 353 2.36 20.04 -9.54
N LYS A 354 3.09 19.55 -10.55
CA LYS A 354 3.06 18.15 -10.98
C LYS A 354 3.91 17.23 -10.12
N PHE A 355 4.99 17.73 -9.51
CA PHE A 355 5.91 16.96 -8.67
C PHE A 355 5.52 17.02 -7.20
N PHE A 356 5.88 15.99 -6.47
CA PHE A 356 5.80 15.96 -5.02
C PHE A 356 6.88 15.06 -4.45
N LEU A 357 7.28 15.39 -3.23
CA LEU A 357 8.19 14.58 -2.41
C LEU A 357 7.46 14.22 -1.14
N GLY A 358 7.67 13.01 -0.63
CA GLY A 358 7.10 12.53 0.62
C GLY A 358 8.14 11.83 1.47
N LEU A 359 8.08 12.09 2.76
CA LEU A 359 8.80 11.34 3.79
C LEU A 359 7.76 10.81 4.75
N HIS A 360 7.72 9.50 4.97
CA HIS A 360 6.78 8.84 5.86
C HIS A 360 7.53 8.00 6.88
N GLY A 361 7.02 7.98 8.09
CA GLY A 361 7.44 7.07 9.13
C GLY A 361 6.23 6.31 9.67
N PHE A 362 6.39 5.03 9.91
CA PHE A 362 5.40 4.16 10.51
C PHE A 362 6.05 3.44 11.68
N ALA A 363 5.31 3.34 12.77
CA ALA A 363 5.67 2.52 13.91
C ALA A 363 4.46 1.62 14.22
N ASP A 364 4.64 0.33 14.12
CA ASP A 364 3.60 -0.66 14.41
C ASP A 364 4.08 -1.52 15.57
N HIS A 365 3.27 -1.58 16.63
CA HIS A 365 3.60 -2.26 17.86
C HIS A 365 2.52 -3.29 18.17
N HIS A 366 2.89 -4.56 18.19
CA HIS A 366 2.03 -5.69 18.43
C HIS A 366 2.43 -6.41 19.71
N ARG A 367 1.50 -6.58 20.63
CA ARG A 367 1.73 -7.35 21.84
C ARG A 367 1.14 -8.74 21.67
N TYR A 368 1.99 -9.74 21.81
CA TYR A 368 1.61 -11.15 21.85
C TYR A 368 1.74 -11.66 23.29
N LYS A 369 0.75 -12.41 23.77
CA LYS A 369 0.77 -13.09 25.05
C LYS A 369 0.10 -14.46 24.88
N SER A 370 0.81 -15.50 25.27
CA SER A 370 0.32 -16.87 25.42
C SER A 370 0.48 -17.30 26.88
N LYS A 371 0.12 -18.52 27.23
CA LYS A 371 0.24 -19.07 28.61
C LYS A 371 1.66 -18.99 29.12
N ASN A 372 2.65 -19.39 28.29
CA ASN A 372 4.06 -19.50 28.64
C ASN A 372 4.95 -18.50 27.87
N SER A 373 4.39 -17.68 26.99
CA SER A 373 5.15 -16.79 26.11
C SER A 373 4.61 -15.38 26.13
N ARG A 374 5.50 -14.41 26.21
CA ARG A 374 5.17 -12.98 26.02
C ARG A 374 6.14 -12.43 25.01
N LEU A 375 5.62 -11.81 23.97
CA LEU A 375 6.43 -11.22 22.92
C LEU A 375 5.82 -9.87 22.53
N ILE A 376 6.66 -8.89 22.35
CA ILE A 376 6.33 -7.61 21.78
C ILE A 376 7.06 -7.56 20.43
N ASN A 377 6.31 -7.42 19.35
CA ASN A 377 6.86 -7.14 18.03
C ASN A 377 6.68 -5.66 17.72
N SER A 378 7.74 -5.01 17.33
CA SER A 378 7.74 -3.61 16.89
C SER A 378 8.38 -3.52 15.52
N THR A 379 7.65 -2.97 14.56
CA THR A 379 8.17 -2.64 13.23
C THR A 379 8.26 -1.13 13.11
N ILE A 380 9.43 -0.63 12.77
CA ILE A 380 9.65 0.78 12.45
C ILE A 380 10.00 0.86 10.97
N ASP A 381 9.22 1.61 10.21
CA ASP A 381 9.38 1.80 8.76
C ASP A 381 9.59 3.28 8.47
N PHE A 382 10.54 3.57 7.60
CA PHE A 382 10.81 4.89 7.05
C PHE A 382 10.81 4.83 5.53
N MET A 383 9.91 5.60 4.91
CA MET A 383 9.75 5.67 3.47
C MET A 383 10.06 7.06 2.94
N ALA A 384 10.92 7.12 1.94
CA ALA A 384 11.13 8.31 1.12
C ALA A 384 10.55 8.06 -0.27
N LEU A 385 9.86 9.05 -0.83
CA LEU A 385 9.28 8.92 -2.16
C LEU A 385 9.35 10.22 -2.96
N VAL A 386 9.41 10.06 -4.27
CA VAL A 386 9.25 11.11 -5.27
C VAL A 386 8.17 10.71 -6.24
N GLY A 387 7.30 11.63 -6.60
CA GLY A 387 6.20 11.32 -7.50
C GLY A 387 5.85 12.44 -8.47
N PHE A 388 5.18 12.02 -9.52
CA PHE A 388 4.71 12.86 -10.60
C PHE A 388 3.20 12.65 -10.84
N ARG A 389 2.47 13.76 -11.08
CA ARG A 389 1.03 13.78 -11.36
C ARG A 389 0.78 14.23 -12.80
N PHE A 390 -0.06 13.49 -13.54
CA PHE A 390 -0.44 13.81 -14.92
C PHE A 390 -1.92 13.53 -15.21
#